data_f8f8127499c6869c3ca4753671a4051a
#
_entry.id   f8f8127499c6869c3ca4753671a4051a
#
_cell.length_a   1.000
_cell.length_b   1.000
_cell.length_c   1.000
_cell.angle_alpha   90.00
_cell.angle_beta   90.00
_cell.angle_gamma   90.00
#
_symmetry.space_group_name_H-M   'P 1'
#
loop_
_entity.id
_entity.type
_entity.pdbx_description
1 polymer ?
#
loop_
_entity_poly.entity_id
_entity_poly.type
_entity_poly.pdbx_seq_one_letter_code
_entity_poly.pdbx_strand_id
1 'polypeptide(L)'
;MNYKTHHYKNHHYKNTQIKRICLTTSMIVASMSLVACNNNDNDSNDPKPQQIATNTNLNFTILETSDLHNNVMSYDYYKLTEDKSLGLERTATLINNARSESANNILLDNGDTIQGSALGDYQATVNPVKCDETLGIYKVMNDLKYDAGTIGNHEFNYGLNYLNQITGSQFNVDGITASASACKGPDFPLVLSNVISSRNNQPLFK
;
A
#
# COMPACT_ATOMS: atom_id res chain seq x y z
N MET A 1 4.30 -9.78 41.21
CA MET A 1 4.69 -9.88 39.80
C MET A 1 5.39 -8.58 39.41
N ASN A 2 6.70 -8.61 39.23
CA ASN A 2 7.49 -7.40 38.92
C ASN A 2 7.52 -7.18 37.41
N TYR A 3 6.92 -6.10 36.94
CA TYR A 3 7.06 -5.65 35.56
C TYR A 3 8.32 -4.81 35.43
N LYS A 4 9.27 -5.26 34.58
CA LYS A 4 10.40 -4.46 34.13
C LYS A 4 9.97 -3.55 33.00
N THR A 5 10.00 -2.25 33.24
CA THR A 5 9.85 -1.23 32.20
C THR A 5 11.13 -1.14 31.38
N HIS A 6 11.04 -1.40 30.10
CA HIS A 6 12.11 -1.13 29.16
C HIS A 6 12.05 0.33 28.70
N HIS A 7 13.07 1.11 29.08
CA HIS A 7 13.27 2.45 28.56
C HIS A 7 13.84 2.36 27.13
N TYR A 8 13.10 2.86 26.15
CA TYR A 8 13.63 3.11 24.82
C TYR A 8 14.55 4.34 24.85
N LYS A 9 15.81 4.14 24.47
CA LYS A 9 16.75 5.24 24.25
C LYS A 9 16.50 5.87 22.89
N ASN A 10 16.18 7.17 22.89
CA ASN A 10 16.12 7.98 21.68
C ASN A 10 17.50 8.00 21.00
N HIS A 11 17.61 7.41 19.82
CA HIS A 11 18.77 7.57 18.95
C HIS A 11 18.61 8.86 18.14
N HIS A 12 19.43 9.86 18.46
CA HIS A 12 19.60 11.04 17.62
C HIS A 12 20.21 10.63 16.28
N TYR A 13 19.46 10.77 15.20
CA TYR A 13 19.99 10.67 13.84
C TYR A 13 20.87 11.89 13.54
N LYS A 14 22.16 11.66 13.34
CA LYS A 14 23.08 12.67 12.82
C LYS A 14 22.83 12.84 11.33
N ASN A 15 22.54 14.08 10.93
CA ASN A 15 22.45 14.51 9.53
C ASN A 15 23.73 14.14 8.77
N THR A 16 23.67 13.15 7.91
CA THR A 16 24.77 12.80 7.00
C THR A 16 24.50 13.48 5.66
N GLN A 17 25.34 14.46 5.35
CA GLN A 17 25.36 15.20 4.07
C GLN A 17 25.60 14.21 2.91
N ILE A 18 24.62 14.10 2.01
CA ILE A 18 24.78 13.33 0.78
C ILE A 18 25.64 14.13 -0.20
N LYS A 19 26.88 13.70 -0.42
CA LYS A 19 27.73 14.24 -1.46
C LYS A 19 27.21 13.81 -2.83
N ARG A 20 26.87 14.78 -3.67
CA ARG A 20 26.53 14.57 -5.06
C ARG A 20 27.76 14.03 -5.82
N ILE A 21 27.68 12.81 -6.30
CA ILE A 21 28.66 12.24 -7.26
C ILE A 21 28.12 12.56 -8.66
N CYS A 22 28.82 13.46 -9.34
CA CYS A 22 28.59 13.76 -10.76
C CYS A 22 29.30 12.67 -11.57
N LEU A 23 28.55 11.70 -12.13
CA LEU A 23 29.11 10.77 -13.11
C LEU A 23 28.83 11.35 -14.52
N THR A 24 29.90 11.80 -15.17
CA THR A 24 29.90 12.09 -16.59
C THR A 24 30.01 10.76 -17.38
N THR A 25 28.92 10.32 -17.99
CA THR A 25 28.95 9.18 -18.91
C THR A 25 28.96 9.68 -20.32
N SER A 26 30.05 9.31 -21.04
CA SER A 26 30.25 9.54 -22.48
C SER A 26 29.15 8.86 -23.29
N MET A 27 28.56 9.60 -24.23
CA MET A 27 27.65 9.09 -25.26
C MET A 27 28.41 8.24 -26.27
N ILE A 28 28.05 6.97 -26.41
CA ILE A 28 28.31 6.17 -27.60
C ILE A 28 27.00 6.16 -28.40
N VAL A 29 27.01 6.84 -29.53
CA VAL A 29 25.91 6.83 -30.50
C VAL A 29 26.00 5.52 -31.28
N ALA A 30 25.13 4.57 -31.00
CA ALA A 30 24.91 3.41 -31.86
C ALA A 30 23.62 3.68 -32.68
N SER A 31 23.82 3.94 -33.97
CA SER A 31 22.74 4.03 -34.94
C SER A 31 22.18 2.63 -35.23
N MET A 32 21.05 2.28 -34.68
CA MET A 32 20.26 1.13 -35.09
C MET A 32 19.15 1.59 -36.02
N SER A 33 19.25 1.17 -37.28
CA SER A 33 18.22 1.28 -38.30
C SER A 33 17.01 0.42 -37.91
N LEU A 34 15.89 1.06 -37.62
CA LEU A 34 14.59 0.41 -37.38
C LEU A 34 14.00 0.04 -38.75
N VAL A 35 13.89 -1.25 -38.99
CA VAL A 35 13.03 -1.79 -40.07
C VAL A 35 11.58 -1.61 -39.58
N ALA A 36 10.85 -0.73 -40.22
CA ALA A 36 9.42 -0.56 -39.99
C ALA A 36 8.66 -1.74 -40.61
N CYS A 37 8.07 -2.59 -39.79
CA CYS A 37 7.00 -3.49 -40.24
C CYS A 37 5.72 -2.67 -40.40
N ASN A 38 5.29 -2.48 -41.63
CA ASN A 38 4.02 -1.86 -41.96
C ASN A 38 2.90 -2.90 -41.81
N ASN A 39 2.24 -2.92 -40.66
CA ASN A 39 0.96 -3.60 -40.49
C ASN A 39 -0.14 -2.56 -40.49
N ASN A 40 -0.89 -2.53 -41.59
CA ASN A 40 -2.18 -1.87 -41.68
C ASN A 40 -3.18 -2.68 -40.86
N ASP A 41 -3.37 -2.32 -39.60
CA ASP A 41 -4.57 -2.63 -38.84
C ASP A 41 -5.16 -1.32 -38.35
N ASN A 42 -6.16 -0.86 -39.10
CA ASN A 42 -7.06 0.19 -38.68
C ASN A 42 -7.96 -0.38 -37.59
N ASP A 43 -7.91 0.20 -36.46
CA ASP A 43 -8.91 0.43 -35.41
C ASP A 43 -8.37 0.13 -34.00
N SER A 44 -7.70 1.12 -33.44
CA SER A 44 -7.63 1.22 -31.97
C SER A 44 -7.73 2.71 -31.60
N ASN A 45 -8.85 3.07 -31.01
CA ASN A 45 -9.08 4.33 -30.33
C ASN A 45 -8.29 4.42 -29.00
N ASP A 46 -7.18 3.75 -28.89
CA ASP A 46 -6.31 3.92 -27.73
C ASP A 46 -5.62 5.30 -27.81
N PRO A 47 -5.72 6.13 -26.77
CA PRO A 47 -5.05 7.41 -26.74
C PRO A 47 -3.53 7.16 -26.85
N LYS A 48 -2.93 7.62 -27.95
CA LYS A 48 -1.49 7.58 -28.12
C LYS A 48 -0.81 8.18 -26.89
N PRO A 49 0.23 7.55 -26.33
CA PRO A 49 1.00 8.12 -25.25
C PRO A 49 1.42 9.56 -25.64
N GLN A 50 1.01 10.51 -24.84
CA GLN A 50 1.37 11.91 -25.06
C GLN A 50 2.87 12.05 -24.88
N GLN A 51 3.59 12.39 -25.93
CA GLN A 51 5.04 12.58 -25.90
C GLN A 51 5.33 13.84 -25.09
N ILE A 52 5.92 13.65 -23.88
CA ILE A 52 6.35 14.78 -23.06
C ILE A 52 7.53 15.46 -23.74
N ALA A 53 7.44 16.77 -23.95
CA ALA A 53 8.53 17.53 -24.57
C ALA A 53 9.81 17.44 -23.71
N THR A 54 10.96 17.29 -24.37
CA THR A 54 12.27 17.33 -23.69
C THR A 54 12.44 18.68 -22.99
N ASN A 55 12.95 18.68 -21.75
CA ASN A 55 13.11 19.84 -20.87
C ASN A 55 11.82 20.36 -20.18
N THR A 56 10.79 19.53 -20.06
CA THR A 56 9.61 19.85 -19.26
C THR A 56 9.86 19.44 -17.81
N ASN A 57 9.66 20.35 -16.86
CA ASN A 57 9.64 20.04 -15.43
C ASN A 57 8.28 19.44 -15.09
N LEU A 58 8.28 18.26 -14.49
CA LEU A 58 7.10 17.62 -13.93
C LEU A 58 7.15 17.71 -12.40
N ASN A 59 6.12 18.34 -11.82
CA ASN A 59 5.89 18.27 -10.38
C ASN A 59 5.07 17.00 -10.10
N PHE A 60 5.59 16.13 -9.24
CA PHE A 60 4.94 14.89 -8.84
C PHE A 60 4.96 14.77 -7.33
N THR A 61 3.82 14.46 -6.73
CA THR A 61 3.66 14.32 -5.28
C THR A 61 3.37 12.87 -4.91
N ILE A 62 4.13 12.34 -3.97
CA ILE A 62 3.86 11.04 -3.34
C ILE A 62 3.27 11.31 -1.97
N LEU A 63 2.05 10.82 -1.75
CA LEU A 63 1.38 10.80 -0.45
C LEU A 63 1.49 9.39 0.10
N GLU A 64 1.77 9.29 1.39
CA GLU A 64 1.97 8.01 2.05
C GLU A 64 1.26 7.99 3.40
N THR A 65 0.60 6.86 3.69
CA THR A 65 0.13 6.50 5.03
C THR A 65 0.86 5.26 5.50
N SER A 66 0.98 5.10 6.82
CA SER A 66 1.59 3.97 7.49
C SER A 66 0.88 3.75 8.82
N ASP A 67 0.85 2.51 9.30
CA ASP A 67 0.42 2.19 10.67
C ASP A 67 -1.01 2.68 10.99
N LEU A 68 -1.94 2.51 10.08
CA LEU A 68 -3.34 2.90 10.26
C LEU A 68 -4.04 2.08 11.36
N HIS A 69 -3.60 0.84 11.59
CA HIS A 69 -4.05 -0.04 12.66
C HIS A 69 -5.57 -0.13 12.80
N ASN A 70 -6.28 -0.08 11.68
CA ASN A 70 -7.75 -0.09 11.58
C ASN A 70 -8.44 1.03 12.39
N ASN A 71 -7.75 2.16 12.56
CA ASN A 71 -8.33 3.35 13.17
C ASN A 71 -9.06 4.18 12.11
N VAL A 72 -10.31 3.84 11.85
CA VAL A 72 -11.15 4.54 10.86
C VAL A 72 -11.61 5.88 11.42
N MET A 73 -12.09 5.90 12.67
CA MET A 73 -12.68 7.04 13.34
C MET A 73 -11.76 7.62 14.40
N SER A 74 -11.93 8.90 14.74
CA SER A 74 -11.26 9.58 15.86
C SER A 74 -11.83 9.13 17.20
N TYR A 75 -11.81 7.83 17.46
CA TYR A 75 -12.43 7.26 18.67
C TYR A 75 -11.60 6.07 19.17
N ASP A 76 -11.19 6.15 20.43
CA ASP A 76 -10.55 5.04 21.14
C ASP A 76 -11.63 4.14 21.75
N TYR A 77 -11.87 2.99 21.13
CA TYR A 77 -12.90 2.04 21.56
C TYR A 77 -12.54 1.30 22.85
N TYR A 78 -11.27 1.29 23.26
CA TYR A 78 -10.86 0.72 24.56
C TYR A 78 -11.12 1.68 25.70
N LYS A 79 -10.91 2.99 25.47
CA LYS A 79 -11.16 4.04 26.46
C LYS A 79 -12.59 4.61 26.39
N LEU A 80 -13.36 4.24 25.36
CA LEU A 80 -14.70 4.74 25.07
C LEU A 80 -14.77 6.27 25.03
N THR A 81 -13.82 6.90 24.36
CA THR A 81 -13.71 8.36 24.24
C THR A 81 -13.19 8.79 22.89
N GLU A 82 -13.52 10.03 22.53
CA GLU A 82 -12.91 10.67 21.35
C GLU A 82 -11.39 10.79 21.55
N ASP A 83 -10.63 10.44 20.52
CA ASP A 83 -9.19 10.65 20.45
C ASP A 83 -8.82 11.25 19.09
N LYS A 84 -8.50 12.54 19.10
CA LYS A 84 -8.18 13.32 17.89
C LYS A 84 -6.83 13.00 17.29
N SER A 85 -6.01 12.17 17.93
CA SER A 85 -4.76 11.65 17.38
C SER A 85 -4.96 10.43 16.49
N LEU A 86 -6.19 9.86 16.48
CA LEU A 86 -6.58 8.70 15.67
C LEU A 86 -7.50 9.11 14.51
N GLY A 87 -7.70 8.19 13.60
CA GLY A 87 -8.76 8.23 12.60
C GLY A 87 -8.32 8.61 11.19
N LEU A 88 -8.46 7.66 10.27
CA LEU A 88 -8.24 7.90 8.84
C LEU A 88 -9.21 8.98 8.30
N GLU A 89 -10.39 9.16 8.90
CA GLU A 89 -11.32 10.24 8.58
C GLU A 89 -10.69 11.62 8.66
N ARG A 90 -9.79 11.83 9.63
CA ARG A 90 -9.08 13.11 9.79
C ARG A 90 -7.95 13.23 8.76
N THR A 91 -7.22 12.15 8.53
CA THR A 91 -6.18 12.07 7.51
C THR A 91 -6.75 12.29 6.11
N ALA A 92 -8.00 11.88 5.86
CA ALA A 92 -8.70 12.11 4.60
C ALA A 92 -8.73 13.58 4.18
N THR A 93 -8.93 14.49 5.14
CA THR A 93 -8.89 15.94 4.86
C THR A 93 -7.51 16.39 4.40
N LEU A 94 -6.45 15.89 5.03
CA LEU A 94 -5.06 16.22 4.67
C LEU A 94 -4.71 15.65 3.28
N ILE A 95 -5.12 14.42 3.00
CA ILE A 95 -4.94 13.77 1.68
C ILE A 95 -5.62 14.61 0.59
N ASN A 96 -6.88 14.99 0.79
CA ASN A 96 -7.63 15.76 -0.20
C ASN A 96 -7.03 17.16 -0.43
N ASN A 97 -6.55 17.82 0.62
CA ASN A 97 -5.86 19.09 0.50
C ASN A 97 -4.57 18.95 -0.32
N ALA A 98 -3.72 17.98 0.04
CA ALA A 98 -2.45 17.73 -0.66
C ALA A 98 -2.67 17.36 -2.14
N ARG A 99 -3.72 16.58 -2.45
CA ARG A 99 -4.10 16.27 -3.83
C ARG A 99 -4.55 17.51 -4.61
N SER A 100 -5.21 18.46 -3.96
CA SER A 100 -5.63 19.70 -4.61
C SER A 100 -4.46 20.59 -5.00
N GLU A 101 -3.32 20.46 -4.35
CA GLU A 101 -2.11 21.24 -4.62
C GLU A 101 -1.26 20.65 -5.76
N SER A 102 -1.46 19.40 -6.15
CA SER A 102 -0.68 18.72 -7.18
C SER A 102 -1.57 17.84 -8.06
N ALA A 103 -1.65 18.18 -9.33
CA ALA A 103 -2.41 17.40 -10.31
C ALA A 103 -1.81 16.00 -10.56
N ASN A 104 -0.49 15.87 -10.42
CA ASN A 104 0.21 14.59 -10.55
C ASN A 104 0.56 14.07 -9.15
N ASN A 105 -0.26 13.19 -8.63
CA ASN A 105 -0.03 12.61 -7.30
C ASN A 105 -0.34 11.12 -7.30
N ILE A 106 0.23 10.42 -6.32
CA ILE A 106 -0.04 9.03 -6.00
C ILE A 106 -0.20 8.92 -4.49
N LEU A 107 -1.14 8.10 -4.03
CA LEU A 107 -1.39 7.82 -2.63
C LEU A 107 -1.10 6.33 -2.35
N LEU A 108 -0.15 6.08 -1.48
CA LEU A 108 0.32 4.75 -1.12
C LEU A 108 0.08 4.47 0.36
N ASP A 109 -0.06 3.19 0.71
CA ASP A 109 -0.08 2.73 2.09
C ASP A 109 1.10 1.78 2.35
N ASN A 110 1.83 2.02 3.44
CA ASN A 110 3.04 1.26 3.78
C ASN A 110 2.77 0.08 4.73
N GLY A 111 1.51 -0.31 4.92
CA GLY A 111 1.13 -1.47 5.72
C GLY A 111 0.91 -1.16 7.20
N ASP A 112 0.75 -2.22 8.00
CA ASP A 112 0.27 -2.20 9.38
C ASP A 112 -1.12 -1.55 9.47
N THR A 113 -1.99 -1.94 8.53
CA THR A 113 -3.29 -1.32 8.30
C THR A 113 -4.41 -1.99 9.08
N ILE A 114 -4.38 -3.34 9.23
CA ILE A 114 -5.58 -4.09 9.62
C ILE A 114 -5.70 -4.41 11.11
N GLN A 115 -4.59 -4.47 11.86
CA GLN A 115 -4.56 -4.89 13.26
C GLN A 115 -4.00 -3.80 14.16
N GLY A 116 -4.59 -3.60 15.35
CA GLY A 116 -4.12 -2.70 16.39
C GLY A 116 -5.22 -1.87 17.07
N SER A 117 -6.46 -1.97 16.62
CA SER A 117 -7.63 -1.34 17.27
C SER A 117 -8.69 -2.36 17.65
N ALA A 118 -9.59 -1.99 18.55
CA ALA A 118 -10.73 -2.83 18.93
C ALA A 118 -11.64 -3.15 17.74
N LEU A 119 -11.74 -2.25 16.76
CA LEU A 119 -12.48 -2.50 15.52
C LEU A 119 -11.83 -3.60 14.70
N GLY A 120 -10.49 -3.58 14.59
CA GLY A 120 -9.73 -4.61 13.89
C GLY A 120 -9.93 -5.98 14.55
N ASP A 121 -9.78 -6.05 15.87
CA ASP A 121 -10.00 -7.29 16.62
C ASP A 121 -11.43 -7.81 16.47
N TYR A 122 -12.44 -6.93 16.53
CA TYR A 122 -13.83 -7.30 16.33
C TYR A 122 -14.07 -7.90 14.94
N GLN A 123 -13.57 -7.25 13.89
CA GLN A 123 -13.75 -7.69 12.50
C GLN A 123 -12.94 -8.94 12.13
N ALA A 124 -11.92 -9.29 12.92
CA ALA A 124 -11.14 -10.49 12.69
C ALA A 124 -11.61 -11.68 13.53
N THR A 125 -12.07 -11.46 14.77
CA THR A 125 -12.26 -12.55 15.75
C THR A 125 -13.67 -12.70 16.28
N VAL A 126 -14.44 -11.63 16.39
CA VAL A 126 -15.80 -11.65 16.96
C VAL A 126 -16.87 -11.76 15.89
N ASN A 127 -16.79 -10.89 14.89
CA ASN A 127 -17.67 -10.92 13.70
C ASN A 127 -16.80 -10.83 12.45
N PRO A 128 -16.15 -11.93 12.05
CA PRO A 128 -15.23 -11.94 10.93
C PRO A 128 -15.87 -11.45 9.65
N VAL A 129 -15.17 -10.59 8.93
CA VAL A 129 -15.57 -10.08 7.62
C VAL A 129 -15.81 -11.26 6.68
N LYS A 130 -16.94 -11.27 5.99
CA LYS A 130 -17.29 -12.35 5.06
C LYS A 130 -16.56 -12.19 3.74
N CYS A 131 -16.49 -13.28 2.97
CA CYS A 131 -15.79 -13.33 1.69
C CYS A 131 -16.35 -12.34 0.64
N ASP A 132 -17.64 -12.03 0.70
CA ASP A 132 -18.33 -11.08 -0.17
C ASP A 132 -18.30 -9.62 0.36
N GLU A 133 -17.63 -9.40 1.49
CA GLU A 133 -17.51 -8.09 2.13
C GLU A 133 -16.05 -7.59 2.06
N THR A 134 -15.89 -6.28 1.90
CA THR A 134 -14.59 -5.62 2.03
C THR A 134 -14.39 -5.17 3.47
N LEU A 135 -13.18 -5.34 4.02
CA LEU A 135 -12.79 -4.88 5.35
C LEU A 135 -13.08 -3.38 5.50
N GLY A 136 -13.54 -2.95 6.69
CA GLY A 136 -13.98 -1.57 6.94
C GLY A 136 -12.96 -0.51 6.57
N ILE A 137 -11.69 -0.69 6.98
CA ILE A 137 -10.62 0.24 6.65
C ILE A 137 -10.36 0.28 5.14
N TYR A 138 -10.41 -0.85 4.44
CA TYR A 138 -10.24 -0.90 2.99
C TYR A 138 -11.37 -0.21 2.23
N LYS A 139 -12.62 -0.22 2.76
CA LYS A 139 -13.71 0.57 2.17
C LYS A 139 -13.37 2.05 2.18
N VAL A 140 -12.87 2.56 3.31
CA VAL A 140 -12.46 3.97 3.42
C VAL A 140 -11.27 4.28 2.50
N MET A 141 -10.30 3.38 2.42
CA MET A 141 -9.15 3.53 1.52
C MET A 141 -9.58 3.51 0.04
N ASN A 142 -10.58 2.68 -0.34
CA ASN A 142 -11.17 2.67 -1.68
C ASN A 142 -11.83 4.02 -1.99
N ASP A 143 -12.61 4.57 -1.05
CA ASP A 143 -13.26 5.88 -1.19
C ASP A 143 -12.23 7.02 -1.34
N LEU A 144 -11.11 6.90 -0.64
CA LEU A 144 -9.96 7.82 -0.74
C LEU A 144 -9.10 7.55 -2.00
N LYS A 145 -9.40 6.52 -2.77
CA LYS A 145 -8.70 6.15 -4.01
C LYS A 145 -7.20 5.97 -3.80
N TYR A 146 -6.84 5.07 -2.90
CA TYR A 146 -5.45 4.63 -2.80
C TYR A 146 -5.01 3.98 -4.11
N ASP A 147 -3.79 4.27 -4.54
CA ASP A 147 -3.24 3.75 -5.78
C ASP A 147 -2.57 2.40 -5.59
N ALA A 148 -2.00 2.16 -4.40
CA ALA A 148 -1.47 0.86 -3.98
C ALA A 148 -1.27 0.81 -2.47
N GLY A 149 -1.13 -0.40 -1.94
CA GLY A 149 -0.71 -0.64 -0.56
C GLY A 149 0.27 -1.80 -0.46
N THR A 150 0.92 -1.94 0.68
CA THR A 150 1.74 -3.09 1.00
C THR A 150 1.25 -3.79 2.26
N ILE A 151 1.93 -4.87 2.63
CA ILE A 151 1.63 -5.69 3.80
C ILE A 151 2.76 -5.48 4.80
N GLY A 152 2.43 -4.96 5.98
CA GLY A 152 3.34 -4.83 7.10
C GLY A 152 3.36 -6.09 7.98
N ASN A 153 3.99 -6.02 9.14
CA ASN A 153 4.08 -7.16 10.04
C ASN A 153 2.76 -7.43 10.80
N HIS A 154 1.97 -6.41 11.09
CA HIS A 154 0.70 -6.55 11.79
C HIS A 154 -0.39 -7.23 10.95
N GLU A 155 -0.28 -7.23 9.63
CA GLU A 155 -1.19 -7.98 8.77
C GLU A 155 -1.16 -9.49 9.01
N PHE A 156 -0.05 -10.01 9.51
CA PHE A 156 0.09 -11.45 9.80
C PHE A 156 -0.50 -11.88 11.15
N ASN A 157 -0.87 -10.94 12.02
CA ASN A 157 -1.26 -11.23 13.41
C ASN A 157 -2.56 -12.04 13.53
N TYR A 158 -3.50 -11.88 12.59
CA TYR A 158 -4.73 -12.68 12.54
C TYR A 158 -4.57 -13.99 11.74
N GLY A 159 -3.36 -14.26 11.25
CA GLY A 159 -3.02 -15.46 10.48
C GLY A 159 -3.32 -15.35 8.98
N LEU A 160 -2.65 -16.25 8.23
CA LEU A 160 -2.66 -16.20 6.77
C LEU A 160 -4.04 -16.46 6.15
N ASN A 161 -4.90 -17.24 6.79
CA ASN A 161 -6.25 -17.49 6.26
C ASN A 161 -7.10 -16.22 6.26
N TYR A 162 -7.05 -15.45 7.35
CA TYR A 162 -7.74 -14.18 7.43
C TYR A 162 -7.15 -13.16 6.45
N LEU A 163 -5.83 -13.04 6.43
CA LEU A 163 -5.13 -12.14 5.52
C LEU A 163 -5.47 -12.47 4.05
N ASN A 164 -5.42 -13.73 3.65
CA ASN A 164 -5.81 -14.17 2.31
C ASN A 164 -7.25 -13.77 1.98
N GLN A 165 -8.18 -13.95 2.92
CA GLN A 165 -9.59 -13.63 2.74
C GLN A 165 -9.81 -12.14 2.54
N ILE A 166 -9.29 -11.28 3.42
CA ILE A 166 -9.55 -9.83 3.36
C ILE A 166 -8.80 -9.11 2.24
N THR A 167 -7.72 -9.70 1.74
CA THR A 167 -6.98 -9.17 0.59
C THR A 167 -7.54 -9.67 -0.74
N GLY A 168 -8.32 -10.76 -0.74
CA GLY A 168 -8.77 -11.44 -1.96
C GLY A 168 -7.62 -11.98 -2.81
N SER A 169 -6.40 -12.03 -2.28
CA SER A 169 -5.19 -12.41 -3.00
C SER A 169 -4.94 -13.90 -2.95
N GLN A 170 -4.26 -14.44 -3.98
CA GLN A 170 -3.78 -15.82 -3.95
C GLN A 170 -2.41 -15.91 -3.31
N PHE A 171 -2.26 -16.82 -2.35
CA PHE A 171 -0.99 -17.07 -1.68
C PHE A 171 -0.29 -18.33 -2.18
N ASN A 172 1.03 -18.28 -2.29
CA ASN A 172 1.88 -19.42 -2.61
C ASN A 172 2.24 -20.25 -1.37
N VAL A 173 1.24 -20.56 -0.53
CA VAL A 173 1.43 -21.30 0.73
C VAL A 173 0.41 -22.43 0.80
N ASP A 174 0.89 -23.65 1.03
CA ASP A 174 0.03 -24.83 1.22
C ASP A 174 -0.87 -24.68 2.45
N GLY A 175 -2.12 -25.14 2.33
CA GLY A 175 -3.10 -25.12 3.42
C GLY A 175 -3.88 -23.81 3.53
N ILE A 176 -3.62 -22.83 2.68
CA ILE A 176 -4.49 -21.67 2.51
C ILE A 176 -5.63 -22.05 1.57
N THR A 177 -6.86 -21.87 2.02
CA THR A 177 -8.06 -22.33 1.31
C THR A 177 -8.22 -21.56 0.00
N ALA A 178 -8.27 -22.28 -1.12
CA ALA A 178 -8.42 -21.69 -2.46
C ALA A 178 -9.70 -20.82 -2.63
N SER A 179 -10.69 -21.00 -1.78
CA SER A 179 -11.92 -20.20 -1.75
C SER A 179 -11.67 -18.72 -1.46
N ALA A 180 -10.58 -18.40 -0.76
CA ALA A 180 -10.25 -17.02 -0.43
C ALA A 180 -9.81 -16.18 -1.65
N SER A 181 -9.35 -16.81 -2.73
CA SER A 181 -9.01 -16.11 -3.97
C SER A 181 -10.21 -15.48 -4.68
N ALA A 182 -11.44 -15.82 -4.28
CA ALA A 182 -12.68 -15.22 -4.77
C ALA A 182 -13.27 -14.18 -3.82
N CYS A 183 -12.61 -13.92 -2.68
CA CYS A 183 -13.08 -12.94 -1.71
C CYS A 183 -12.82 -11.51 -2.18
N LYS A 184 -13.65 -10.59 -1.67
CA LYS A 184 -13.47 -9.16 -1.92
C LYS A 184 -12.29 -8.63 -1.10
N GLY A 185 -11.25 -8.16 -1.81
CA GLY A 185 -10.19 -7.36 -1.24
C GLY A 185 -10.45 -5.85 -1.35
N PRO A 186 -9.41 -5.02 -1.19
CA PRO A 186 -9.44 -3.62 -1.58
C PRO A 186 -9.54 -3.47 -3.11
N ASP A 187 -9.99 -2.31 -3.59
CA ASP A 187 -10.09 -2.01 -5.03
C ASP A 187 -8.74 -1.56 -5.63
N PHE A 188 -7.71 -1.43 -4.80
CA PHE A 188 -6.35 -1.09 -5.20
C PHE A 188 -5.41 -2.30 -5.03
N PRO A 189 -4.30 -2.38 -5.80
CA PRO A 189 -3.36 -3.48 -5.70
C PRO A 189 -2.61 -3.48 -4.38
N LEU A 190 -2.42 -4.68 -3.80
CA LEU A 190 -1.51 -4.92 -2.69
C LEU A 190 -0.21 -5.54 -3.23
N VAL A 191 0.92 -4.94 -2.89
CA VAL A 191 2.25 -5.33 -3.39
C VAL A 191 3.10 -5.83 -2.24
N LEU A 192 3.66 -7.03 -2.40
CA LEU A 192 4.56 -7.65 -1.42
C LEU A 192 5.62 -8.48 -2.13
N SER A 193 6.76 -7.87 -2.45
CA SER A 193 7.80 -8.50 -3.26
C SER A 193 8.91 -9.18 -2.46
N ASN A 194 9.07 -8.82 -1.18
CA ASN A 194 10.20 -9.24 -0.34
C ASN A 194 9.84 -10.32 0.69
N VAL A 195 8.58 -10.72 0.79
CA VAL A 195 8.16 -11.82 1.66
C VAL A 195 8.07 -13.12 0.87
N ILE A 196 8.94 -14.06 1.24
CA ILE A 196 9.11 -15.34 0.56
C ILE A 196 8.71 -16.48 1.52
N SER A 197 7.92 -17.40 1.03
CA SER A 197 7.58 -18.62 1.77
C SER A 197 8.82 -19.48 1.97
N SER A 198 9.17 -19.78 3.22
CA SER A 198 10.30 -20.68 3.55
C SER A 198 10.06 -22.15 3.14
N ARG A 199 8.83 -22.53 2.81
CA ARG A 199 8.48 -23.90 2.42
C ARG A 199 8.80 -24.18 0.96
N ASN A 200 8.54 -23.24 0.07
CA ASN A 200 8.67 -23.44 -1.39
C ASN A 200 9.53 -22.38 -2.07
N ASN A 201 10.10 -21.45 -1.32
CA ASN A 201 10.95 -20.37 -1.80
C ASN A 201 10.28 -19.50 -2.90
N GLN A 202 8.96 -19.34 -2.82
CA GLN A 202 8.19 -18.49 -3.72
C GLN A 202 7.72 -17.23 -2.99
N PRO A 203 7.50 -16.10 -3.71
CA PRO A 203 6.84 -14.93 -3.13
C PRO A 203 5.51 -15.33 -2.48
N LEU A 204 5.13 -14.67 -1.37
CA LEU A 204 3.90 -14.98 -0.67
C LEU A 204 2.68 -14.78 -1.57
N PHE A 205 2.61 -13.67 -2.28
CA PHE A 205 1.58 -13.40 -3.28
C PHE A 205 1.93 -14.05 -4.62
N LYS A 206 0.89 -14.54 -5.31
CA LYS A 206 1.02 -15.09 -6.68
C LYS A 206 1.01 -13.97 -7.70
#